data_4ed556f850d97cb78fafb997b54eae07
#
_entry.id   4ed556f850d97cb78fafb997b54eae07
#
_cell.length_a   1.000
_cell.length_b   1.000
_cell.length_c   1.000
_cell.angle_alpha   90.00
_cell.angle_beta   90.00
_cell.angle_gamma   90.00
#
_symmetry.space_group_name_H-M   'P 1'
#
loop_
_entity.id
_entity.type
_entity.pdbx_description
1 polymer ?
#
loop_
_entity_poly.entity_id
_entity_poly.type
_entity_poly.pdbx_seq_one_letter_code
_entity_poly.pdbx_strand_id
1 'polypeptide(L)'
;MNEKASTPARRRLLALRLALSALVPCMVFAHVAPASAQPATRTLIVASTTSTVDTGLFNAILPQFRTDSGIEARVISQGTGQAIDTGRRGDADVVFVHARKAEEDFVASGMGVKRYAVMYNDFVIVGPRSDPAKIAGTRDAGAALRAILAAGAPFVSRGDRSGTHQAELALWSGASVDLAARRGPWYREVGQGMGATLNIAGALEAYALADRGTWIAFKNRGSLTLLTEGDRALFNQYGVILVNPAKHPHVRAQEGQAFIDWLVGPKGQKAIADFKIDGQQIFFPNADEPGA
;
A
#
# COMPACT_ATOMS: atom_id res chain seq x y z
N MET A 1 -9.67 99.66 -12.98
CA MET A 1 -9.36 100.69 -11.98
C MET A 1 -8.19 100.17 -11.21
N ASN A 2 -7.11 100.76 -11.59
CA ASN A 2 -6.11 101.42 -10.74
C ASN A 2 -5.43 100.54 -9.77
N GLU A 3 -4.19 100.56 -9.64
CA GLU A 3 -3.03 101.27 -10.11
C GLU A 3 -1.84 100.87 -9.20
N LYS A 4 -0.70 100.71 -9.85
CA LYS A 4 0.59 101.28 -9.52
C LYS A 4 1.37 100.60 -8.35
N ALA A 5 2.48 100.05 -8.71
CA ALA A 5 3.83 100.64 -8.85
C ALA A 5 4.57 100.56 -7.48
N SER A 6 5.80 100.31 -7.31
CA SER A 6 7.04 100.57 -8.04
C SER A 6 8.22 100.02 -7.20
N THR A 7 9.26 99.62 -7.89
CA THR A 7 10.65 99.37 -7.44
C THR A 7 11.22 100.56 -6.64
N PRO A 8 12.46 100.50 -6.05
CA PRO A 8 13.69 99.76 -6.46
C PRO A 8 14.71 99.36 -5.34
N ALA A 9 15.56 98.51 -5.78
CA ALA A 9 17.00 98.41 -5.54
C ALA A 9 17.66 98.88 -4.23
N ARG A 10 18.46 98.06 -3.67
CA ARG A 10 19.90 98.33 -3.40
C ARG A 10 20.67 97.11 -3.03
N ARG A 11 21.65 96.85 -3.86
CA ARG A 11 22.93 96.16 -3.67
C ARG A 11 23.43 96.09 -2.22
N ARG A 12 23.91 94.92 -1.85
CA ARG A 12 25.26 94.75 -1.28
C ARG A 12 25.77 93.30 -1.49
N LEU A 13 26.90 93.20 -2.17
CA LEU A 13 27.84 92.07 -2.22
C LEU A 13 28.28 91.77 -0.81
N LEU A 14 28.48 90.49 -0.50
CA LEU A 14 29.72 89.95 0.06
C LEU A 14 29.75 88.43 0.14
N ALA A 15 30.78 87.92 -0.48
CA ALA A 15 31.64 86.73 -0.09
C ALA A 15 31.05 85.34 -0.07
N LEU A 16 31.21 84.65 -1.11
CA LEU A 16 32.02 83.41 -1.35
C LEU A 16 32.53 82.75 -0.12
N ARG A 17 31.94 81.57 0.19
CA ARG A 17 32.68 80.45 0.73
C ARG A 17 32.08 79.17 0.14
N LEU A 18 32.84 78.56 -0.80
CA LEU A 18 32.64 77.17 -1.23
C LEU A 18 32.87 76.23 -0.03
N ALA A 19 31.84 75.47 0.35
CA ALA A 19 32.03 74.27 1.10
C ALA A 19 31.59 73.10 0.20
N LEU A 20 32.57 72.47 -0.41
CA LEU A 20 32.43 71.27 -1.22
C LEU A 20 32.20 70.10 -0.27
N SER A 21 30.95 69.78 0.01
CA SER A 21 30.59 68.58 0.76
C SER A 21 30.57 67.41 -0.21
N ALA A 22 31.65 66.60 -0.17
CA ALA A 22 31.72 65.33 -0.88
C ALA A 22 30.68 64.35 -0.29
N LEU A 23 29.54 64.15 -0.98
CA LEU A 23 28.67 63.03 -0.75
C LEU A 23 29.37 61.77 -1.24
N VAL A 24 29.91 60.95 -0.33
CA VAL A 24 30.33 59.57 -0.60
C VAL A 24 29.02 58.75 -0.63
N PRO A 25 28.62 58.13 -1.74
CA PRO A 25 27.51 57.18 -1.74
C PRO A 25 27.99 55.93 -1.02
N CYS A 26 27.47 55.67 0.18
CA CYS A 26 27.65 54.43 0.88
C CYS A 26 26.85 53.37 0.11
N MET A 27 27.53 52.66 -0.83
CA MET A 27 26.98 51.45 -1.46
C MET A 27 26.83 50.37 -0.38
N VAL A 28 25.64 50.23 0.15
CA VAL A 28 25.31 49.05 0.97
C VAL A 28 25.21 47.87 0.02
N PHE A 29 26.27 47.10 -0.08
CA PHE A 29 26.21 45.78 -0.68
C PHE A 29 25.33 44.89 0.22
N ALA A 30 24.05 44.84 -0.10
CA ALA A 30 23.17 43.81 0.46
C ALA A 30 23.74 42.46 0.03
N HIS A 31 24.42 41.77 0.94
CA HIS A 31 24.76 40.38 0.75
C HIS A 31 23.44 39.57 0.70
N VAL A 32 22.93 39.33 -0.51
CA VAL A 32 21.91 38.34 -0.74
C VAL A 32 22.58 36.99 -0.47
N ALA A 33 22.39 36.46 0.73
CA ALA A 33 22.79 35.10 1.03
C ALA A 33 22.09 34.19 0.01
N PRO A 34 22.80 33.27 -0.65
CA PRO A 34 22.16 32.31 -1.52
C PRO A 34 21.09 31.58 -0.71
N ALA A 35 19.84 31.68 -1.14
CA ALA A 35 18.77 30.87 -0.58
C ALA A 35 19.21 29.41 -0.75
N SER A 36 19.48 28.72 0.36
CA SER A 36 19.76 27.30 0.34
C SER A 36 18.56 26.63 -0.30
N ALA A 37 18.70 26.22 -1.56
CA ALA A 37 17.69 25.43 -2.23
C ALA A 37 17.50 24.18 -1.38
N GLN A 38 16.36 24.04 -0.71
CA GLN A 38 15.99 22.80 -0.05
C GLN A 38 16.09 21.69 -1.10
N PRO A 39 16.82 20.60 -0.82
CA PRO A 39 16.91 19.50 -1.78
C PRO A 39 15.49 19.05 -2.12
N ALA A 40 15.20 18.97 -3.41
CA ALA A 40 13.88 18.52 -3.89
C ALA A 40 13.58 17.18 -3.24
N THR A 41 12.42 17.07 -2.59
CA THR A 41 12.01 15.82 -1.94
C THR A 41 11.94 14.72 -2.98
N ARG A 42 12.80 13.71 -2.85
CA ARG A 42 12.78 12.53 -3.72
C ARG A 42 11.49 11.76 -3.42
N THR A 43 10.77 11.41 -4.46
CA THR A 43 9.47 10.71 -4.31
C THR A 43 9.43 9.47 -5.16
N LEU A 44 8.63 8.48 -4.76
CA LEU A 44 8.28 7.32 -5.60
C LEU A 44 6.79 7.00 -5.48
N ILE A 45 6.24 6.34 -6.50
CA ILE A 45 4.86 5.88 -6.54
C ILE A 45 4.83 4.36 -6.43
N VAL A 46 4.08 3.85 -5.45
CA VAL A 46 3.87 2.42 -5.20
C VAL A 46 2.42 2.07 -5.53
N ALA A 47 2.18 1.26 -6.55
CA ALA A 47 0.87 0.66 -6.79
C ALA A 47 0.67 -0.55 -5.88
N SER A 48 -0.38 -0.53 -5.05
CA SER A 48 -0.65 -1.61 -4.10
C SER A 48 -2.14 -1.88 -3.95
N THR A 49 -2.48 -2.88 -3.13
CA THR A 49 -3.87 -3.32 -2.96
C THR A 49 -4.58 -2.58 -1.82
N THR A 50 -5.89 -2.37 -1.98
CA THR A 50 -6.74 -1.79 -0.92
C THR A 50 -6.65 -2.59 0.37
N SER A 51 -6.65 -3.92 0.28
CA SER A 51 -6.51 -4.78 1.46
C SER A 51 -5.20 -4.54 2.22
N THR A 52 -4.08 -4.29 1.53
CA THR A 52 -2.81 -3.96 2.19
C THR A 52 -2.84 -2.58 2.84
N VAL A 53 -3.39 -1.58 2.14
CA VAL A 53 -3.53 -0.21 2.67
C VAL A 53 -4.43 -0.18 3.90
N ASP A 54 -5.55 -0.88 3.83
CA ASP A 54 -6.57 -0.91 4.90
C ASP A 54 -6.07 -1.55 6.20
N THR A 55 -5.03 -2.40 6.15
CA THR A 55 -4.39 -2.92 7.37
C THR A 55 -3.65 -1.85 8.17
N GLY A 56 -3.28 -0.73 7.55
CA GLY A 56 -2.43 0.30 8.15
C GLY A 56 -0.92 0.01 8.07
N LEU A 57 -0.48 -1.08 7.43
CA LEU A 57 0.93 -1.43 7.31
C LEU A 57 1.77 -0.27 6.75
N PHE A 58 1.33 0.35 5.65
CA PHE A 58 2.07 1.45 5.03
C PHE A 58 2.22 2.65 5.96
N ASN A 59 1.22 2.94 6.81
CA ASN A 59 1.31 4.02 7.80
C ASN A 59 2.40 3.75 8.84
N ALA A 60 2.70 2.49 9.13
CA ALA A 60 3.76 2.10 10.06
C ALA A 60 5.15 2.09 9.42
N ILE A 61 5.29 1.59 8.18
CA ILE A 61 6.61 1.36 7.57
C ILE A 61 7.12 2.55 6.75
N LEU A 62 6.26 3.30 6.05
CA LEU A 62 6.71 4.38 5.16
C LEU A 62 7.40 5.56 5.88
N PRO A 63 6.99 5.99 7.08
CA PRO A 63 7.72 6.99 7.84
C PRO A 63 9.15 6.55 8.17
N GLN A 64 9.36 5.27 8.48
CA GLN A 64 10.69 4.71 8.75
C GLN A 64 11.54 4.70 7.48
N PHE A 65 10.97 4.25 6.35
CA PHE A 65 11.64 4.32 5.05
C PHE A 65 12.07 5.75 4.69
N ARG A 66 11.17 6.72 4.87
CA ARG A 66 11.47 8.14 4.63
C ARG A 66 12.61 8.64 5.51
N THR A 67 12.62 8.27 6.79
CA THR A 67 13.69 8.65 7.71
C THR A 67 15.05 8.09 7.30
N ASP A 68 15.06 6.83 6.84
CA ASP A 68 16.29 6.13 6.45
C ASP A 68 16.83 6.56 5.08
N SER A 69 15.96 6.89 4.13
CA SER A 69 16.32 7.10 2.72
C SER A 69 16.20 8.55 2.24
N GLY A 70 15.44 9.39 2.93
CA GLY A 70 15.04 10.72 2.47
C GLY A 70 14.03 10.69 1.30
N ILE A 71 13.45 9.52 0.98
CA ILE A 71 12.50 9.33 -0.12
C ILE A 71 11.08 9.25 0.43
N GLU A 72 10.15 10.00 -0.17
CA GLU A 72 8.73 9.92 0.16
C GLU A 72 8.03 8.93 -0.79
N ALA A 73 7.54 7.83 -0.25
CA ALA A 73 6.74 6.86 -1.00
C ALA A 73 5.25 7.22 -0.92
N ARG A 74 4.59 7.29 -2.08
CA ARG A 74 3.15 7.53 -2.23
C ARG A 74 2.48 6.28 -2.74
N VAL A 75 1.49 5.79 -2.01
CA VAL A 75 0.79 4.54 -2.34
C VAL A 75 -0.51 4.85 -3.08
N ILE A 76 -0.69 4.21 -4.24
CA ILE A 76 -1.96 4.16 -4.96
C ILE A 76 -2.66 2.87 -4.54
N SER A 77 -3.81 3.01 -3.86
CA SER A 77 -4.64 1.91 -3.36
C SER A 77 -5.64 1.46 -4.42
N GLN A 78 -5.55 0.21 -4.89
CA GLN A 78 -6.35 -0.31 -6.00
C GLN A 78 -6.69 -1.79 -5.79
N GLY A 79 -7.53 -2.37 -6.67
CA GLY A 79 -7.62 -3.82 -6.79
C GLY A 79 -6.33 -4.41 -7.39
N THR A 80 -6.01 -5.67 -7.07
CA THR A 80 -4.74 -6.32 -7.50
C THR A 80 -4.48 -6.19 -9.01
N GLY A 81 -5.47 -6.49 -9.84
CA GLY A 81 -5.33 -6.37 -11.30
C GLY A 81 -5.07 -4.93 -11.74
N GLN A 82 -5.78 -3.97 -11.15
CA GLN A 82 -5.58 -2.54 -11.45
C GLN A 82 -4.19 -2.05 -11.01
N ALA A 83 -3.68 -2.51 -9.86
CA ALA A 83 -2.34 -2.15 -9.40
C ALA A 83 -1.26 -2.66 -10.37
N ILE A 84 -1.39 -3.90 -10.86
CA ILE A 84 -0.50 -4.47 -11.89
C ILE A 84 -0.63 -3.70 -13.22
N ASP A 85 -1.85 -3.36 -13.63
CA ASP A 85 -2.08 -2.58 -14.86
C ASP A 85 -1.53 -1.15 -14.74
N THR A 86 -1.58 -0.53 -13.56
CA THR A 86 -0.92 0.74 -13.28
C THR A 86 0.60 0.63 -13.50
N GLY A 87 1.23 -0.45 -13.02
CA GLY A 87 2.62 -0.75 -13.32
C GLY A 87 2.88 -1.00 -14.82
N ARG A 88 1.98 -1.72 -15.51
CA ARG A 88 2.10 -1.98 -16.98
C ARG A 88 2.12 -0.70 -17.82
N ARG A 89 1.37 0.32 -17.40
CA ARG A 89 1.35 1.62 -18.08
C ARG A 89 2.52 2.53 -17.68
N GLY A 90 3.29 2.16 -16.64
CA GLY A 90 4.35 3.00 -16.10
C GLY A 90 3.84 4.13 -15.20
N ASP A 91 2.58 4.08 -14.75
CA ASP A 91 1.97 5.09 -13.87
C ASP A 91 2.40 4.91 -12.40
N ALA A 92 3.19 3.89 -12.11
CA ALA A 92 3.86 3.65 -10.83
C ALA A 92 5.33 3.27 -11.04
N ASP A 93 6.15 3.48 -10.02
CA ASP A 93 7.57 3.10 -10.02
C ASP A 93 7.76 1.66 -9.52
N VAL A 94 6.89 1.25 -8.59
CA VAL A 94 6.93 -0.06 -7.93
C VAL A 94 5.52 -0.64 -7.85
N VAL A 95 5.40 -1.95 -8.06
CA VAL A 95 4.19 -2.74 -7.78
C VAL A 95 4.43 -3.57 -6.53
N PHE A 96 3.56 -3.46 -5.52
CA PHE A 96 3.61 -4.21 -4.27
C PHE A 96 2.26 -4.85 -4.00
N VAL A 97 2.13 -6.12 -4.33
CA VAL A 97 0.86 -6.87 -4.32
C VAL A 97 1.07 -8.30 -3.79
N HIS A 98 0.02 -9.13 -3.82
CA HIS A 98 0.03 -10.49 -3.29
C HIS A 98 -0.74 -11.45 -4.21
N ALA A 99 -0.37 -11.48 -5.49
CA ALA A 99 -0.94 -12.38 -6.50
C ALA A 99 0.18 -12.99 -7.33
N ARG A 100 0.89 -13.96 -6.76
CA ARG A 100 2.15 -14.52 -7.27
C ARG A 100 2.13 -14.78 -8.77
N LYS A 101 1.10 -15.48 -9.28
CA LYS A 101 1.02 -15.76 -10.72
C LYS A 101 0.96 -14.48 -11.57
N ALA A 102 0.14 -13.51 -11.19
CA ALA A 102 0.03 -12.25 -11.92
C ALA A 102 1.31 -11.40 -11.83
N GLU A 103 2.03 -11.47 -10.70
CA GLU A 103 3.34 -10.86 -10.49
C GLU A 103 4.41 -11.50 -11.40
N GLU A 104 4.42 -12.84 -11.48
CA GLU A 104 5.33 -13.59 -12.37
C GLU A 104 5.01 -13.30 -13.84
N ASP A 105 3.74 -13.24 -14.24
CA ASP A 105 3.31 -12.87 -15.59
C ASP A 105 3.72 -11.41 -15.94
N PHE A 106 3.66 -10.49 -14.96
CA PHE A 106 4.11 -9.10 -15.11
C PHE A 106 5.62 -9.03 -15.39
N VAL A 107 6.43 -9.81 -14.67
CA VAL A 107 7.88 -9.91 -14.94
C VAL A 107 8.17 -10.61 -16.25
N ALA A 108 7.51 -11.74 -16.55
CA ALA A 108 7.70 -12.50 -17.77
C ALA A 108 7.35 -11.69 -19.04
N SER A 109 6.38 -10.77 -18.94
CA SER A 109 6.05 -9.83 -20.03
C SER A 109 7.08 -8.70 -20.23
N GLY A 110 8.12 -8.64 -19.40
CA GLY A 110 9.16 -7.62 -19.44
C GLY A 110 8.71 -6.26 -18.89
N MET A 111 7.51 -6.15 -18.31
CA MET A 111 7.00 -4.90 -17.70
C MET A 111 7.55 -4.67 -16.30
N GLY A 112 7.91 -5.73 -15.58
CA GLY A 112 8.63 -5.71 -14.31
C GLY A 112 10.06 -6.22 -14.49
N VAL A 113 10.99 -5.77 -13.63
CA VAL A 113 12.40 -6.19 -13.69
C VAL A 113 12.59 -7.54 -13.02
N LYS A 114 12.22 -7.64 -11.74
CA LYS A 114 12.36 -8.84 -10.92
C LYS A 114 11.36 -8.79 -9.78
N ARG A 115 10.79 -9.96 -9.44
CA ARG A 115 9.98 -10.15 -8.25
C ARG A 115 10.87 -10.44 -7.04
N TYR A 116 10.61 -9.75 -5.93
CA TYR A 116 11.20 -10.06 -4.64
C TYR A 116 10.08 -10.47 -3.68
N ALA A 117 10.29 -11.54 -2.94
CA ALA A 117 9.45 -11.86 -1.79
C ALA A 117 9.66 -10.83 -0.69
N VAL A 118 8.62 -10.49 0.06
CA VAL A 118 8.71 -9.49 1.13
C VAL A 118 8.26 -10.06 2.46
N MET A 119 7.06 -10.59 2.49
CA MET A 119 6.36 -11.08 3.66
C MET A 119 5.19 -11.95 3.22
N TYR A 120 4.60 -12.66 4.16
CA TYR A 120 3.29 -13.25 3.98
C TYR A 120 2.35 -12.83 5.12
N ASN A 121 1.07 -12.82 4.85
CA ASN A 121 0.03 -13.02 5.84
C ASN A 121 -0.67 -14.35 5.52
N ASP A 122 -1.67 -14.72 6.29
CA ASP A 122 -2.42 -15.91 6.00
C ASP A 122 -3.93 -15.64 5.89
N PHE A 123 -4.58 -16.58 5.24
CA PHE A 123 -6.01 -16.74 5.30
C PHE A 123 -6.39 -17.68 6.44
N VAL A 124 -7.61 -17.55 6.89
CA VAL A 124 -8.22 -18.42 7.88
C VAL A 124 -9.60 -18.83 7.38
N ILE A 125 -10.03 -20.06 7.73
CA ILE A 125 -11.42 -20.45 7.52
C ILE A 125 -12.15 -20.21 8.82
N VAL A 126 -13.15 -19.34 8.75
CA VAL A 126 -14.05 -19.01 9.85
C VAL A 126 -15.42 -19.66 9.61
N GLY A 127 -16.17 -19.88 10.66
CA GLY A 127 -17.51 -20.45 10.56
C GLY A 127 -18.24 -20.42 11.89
N PRO A 128 -19.45 -20.97 11.95
CA PRO A 128 -20.26 -21.00 13.17
C PRO A 128 -19.59 -21.85 14.26
N ARG A 129 -19.76 -21.44 15.53
CA ARG A 129 -19.25 -22.23 16.68
C ARG A 129 -19.82 -23.64 16.77
N SER A 130 -20.98 -23.89 16.18
CA SER A 130 -21.60 -25.22 16.08
C SER A 130 -20.81 -26.19 15.22
N ASP A 131 -20.01 -25.65 14.28
CA ASP A 131 -19.10 -26.37 13.38
C ASP A 131 -19.69 -27.66 12.80
N PRO A 132 -20.78 -27.57 12.03
CA PRO A 132 -21.45 -28.79 11.49
C PRO A 132 -20.54 -29.63 10.59
N ALA A 133 -19.53 -29.02 9.95
CA ALA A 133 -18.55 -29.73 9.14
C ALA A 133 -17.37 -30.34 9.95
N LYS A 134 -17.26 -30.03 11.26
CA LYS A 134 -16.25 -30.53 12.18
C LYS A 134 -14.80 -30.26 11.71
N ILE A 135 -14.55 -29.02 11.31
CA ILE A 135 -13.23 -28.58 10.83
C ILE A 135 -12.39 -27.86 11.87
N ALA A 136 -12.92 -27.64 13.08
CA ALA A 136 -12.22 -26.93 14.14
C ALA A 136 -10.87 -27.58 14.48
N GLY A 137 -9.79 -26.77 14.43
CA GLY A 137 -8.42 -27.20 14.75
C GLY A 137 -7.72 -27.98 13.64
N THR A 138 -8.35 -28.21 12.48
CA THR A 138 -7.62 -28.79 11.34
C THR A 138 -6.59 -27.81 10.77
N ARG A 139 -5.45 -28.36 10.33
CA ARG A 139 -4.39 -27.62 9.63
C ARG A 139 -4.26 -28.02 8.16
N ASP A 140 -5.30 -28.63 7.61
CA ASP A 140 -5.43 -28.99 6.20
C ASP A 140 -6.66 -28.25 5.64
N ALA A 141 -6.42 -27.13 4.96
CA ALA A 141 -7.47 -26.32 4.38
C ALA A 141 -8.27 -27.06 3.31
N GLY A 142 -7.59 -27.94 2.54
CA GLY A 142 -8.25 -28.78 1.56
C GLY A 142 -9.21 -29.79 2.20
N ALA A 143 -8.80 -30.44 3.28
CA ALA A 143 -9.66 -31.34 4.04
C ALA A 143 -10.84 -30.59 4.65
N ALA A 144 -10.61 -29.37 5.21
CA ALA A 144 -11.68 -28.53 5.74
C ALA A 144 -12.72 -28.19 4.67
N LEU A 145 -12.29 -27.76 3.49
CA LEU A 145 -13.20 -27.45 2.39
C LEU A 145 -13.99 -28.66 1.92
N ARG A 146 -13.35 -29.82 1.78
CA ARG A 146 -14.06 -31.07 1.43
C ARG A 146 -15.10 -31.47 2.50
N ALA A 147 -14.78 -31.25 3.79
CA ALA A 147 -15.72 -31.53 4.88
C ALA A 147 -16.91 -30.59 4.87
N ILE A 148 -16.71 -29.31 4.59
CA ILE A 148 -17.80 -28.33 4.42
C ILE A 148 -18.72 -28.75 3.28
N LEU A 149 -18.16 -29.10 2.12
CA LEU A 149 -18.92 -29.61 0.98
C LEU A 149 -19.69 -30.88 1.31
N ALA A 150 -19.05 -31.86 1.94
CA ALA A 150 -19.65 -33.16 2.30
C ALA A 150 -20.80 -32.99 3.30
N ALA A 151 -20.71 -32.04 4.22
CA ALA A 151 -21.75 -31.69 5.15
C ALA A 151 -22.91 -30.90 4.51
N GLY A 152 -22.76 -30.43 3.26
CA GLY A 152 -23.70 -29.51 2.64
C GLY A 152 -23.85 -28.19 3.41
N ALA A 153 -22.85 -27.85 4.22
CA ALA A 153 -22.89 -26.70 5.10
C ALA A 153 -22.73 -25.40 4.30
N PRO A 154 -23.43 -24.31 4.66
CA PRO A 154 -23.35 -23.07 3.93
C PRO A 154 -21.91 -22.50 3.90
N PHE A 155 -21.48 -22.05 2.73
CA PHE A 155 -20.25 -21.33 2.51
C PHE A 155 -20.51 -19.99 1.80
N VAL A 156 -19.95 -18.90 2.33
CA VAL A 156 -20.08 -17.56 1.76
C VAL A 156 -18.75 -17.13 1.18
N SER A 157 -18.76 -16.96 -0.14
CA SER A 157 -17.65 -16.45 -0.92
C SER A 157 -17.76 -14.95 -1.14
N ARG A 158 -16.64 -14.24 -1.19
CA ARG A 158 -16.62 -12.84 -1.61
C ARG A 158 -17.18 -12.63 -3.02
N GLY A 159 -16.88 -13.51 -3.97
CA GLY A 159 -17.41 -13.44 -5.33
C GLY A 159 -17.04 -12.19 -6.13
N ASP A 160 -16.09 -11.37 -5.67
CA ASP A 160 -15.78 -10.01 -6.14
C ASP A 160 -14.45 -9.93 -6.96
N ARG A 161 -13.87 -11.05 -7.30
CA ARG A 161 -12.59 -11.19 -8.02
C ARG A 161 -11.40 -10.59 -7.26
N SER A 162 -11.51 -10.33 -5.98
CA SER A 162 -10.39 -9.89 -5.12
C SER A 162 -9.34 -10.99 -4.95
N GLY A 163 -8.18 -10.62 -4.36
CA GLY A 163 -7.16 -11.60 -4.00
C GLY A 163 -7.69 -12.71 -3.10
N THR A 164 -8.55 -12.39 -2.12
CA THR A 164 -9.20 -13.39 -1.25
C THR A 164 -10.10 -14.34 -2.04
N HIS A 165 -10.89 -13.82 -2.99
CA HIS A 165 -11.72 -14.67 -3.84
C HIS A 165 -10.88 -15.58 -4.75
N GLN A 166 -9.79 -15.05 -5.33
CA GLN A 166 -8.88 -15.86 -6.14
C GLN A 166 -8.20 -16.96 -5.31
N ALA A 167 -7.75 -16.63 -4.10
CA ALA A 167 -7.17 -17.61 -3.16
C ALA A 167 -8.18 -18.70 -2.78
N GLU A 168 -9.43 -18.32 -2.51
CA GLU A 168 -10.52 -19.25 -2.23
C GLU A 168 -10.73 -20.24 -3.38
N LEU A 169 -10.83 -19.74 -4.62
CA LEU A 169 -11.00 -20.60 -5.81
C LEU A 169 -9.81 -21.54 -6.01
N ALA A 170 -8.59 -21.06 -5.75
CA ALA A 170 -7.38 -21.88 -5.81
C ALA A 170 -7.40 -22.96 -4.73
N LEU A 171 -7.86 -22.68 -3.52
CA LEU A 171 -7.99 -23.65 -2.43
C LEU A 171 -9.03 -24.75 -2.77
N TRP A 172 -10.20 -24.37 -3.31
CA TRP A 172 -11.20 -25.33 -3.78
C TRP A 172 -10.62 -26.25 -4.88
N SER A 173 -9.94 -25.66 -5.87
CA SER A 173 -9.28 -26.42 -6.93
C SER A 173 -8.17 -27.35 -6.38
N GLY A 174 -7.32 -26.85 -5.47
CA GLY A 174 -6.29 -27.65 -4.77
C GLY A 174 -6.87 -28.76 -3.92
N ALA A 175 -8.08 -28.58 -3.39
CA ALA A 175 -8.84 -29.63 -2.71
C ALA A 175 -9.50 -30.66 -3.66
N SER A 176 -9.25 -30.55 -4.96
CA SER A 176 -9.89 -31.36 -6.02
C SER A 176 -11.41 -31.25 -6.06
N VAL A 177 -11.93 -30.04 -5.74
CA VAL A 177 -13.36 -29.72 -5.81
C VAL A 177 -13.61 -28.86 -7.04
N ASP A 178 -14.35 -29.40 -8.00
CA ASP A 178 -14.88 -28.63 -9.13
C ASP A 178 -16.10 -27.83 -8.66
N LEU A 179 -15.87 -26.58 -8.28
CA LEU A 179 -16.96 -25.69 -7.84
C LEU A 179 -18.00 -25.48 -8.94
N ALA A 180 -17.63 -25.46 -10.22
CA ALA A 180 -18.58 -25.24 -11.31
C ALA A 180 -19.62 -26.38 -11.38
N ALA A 181 -19.14 -27.62 -11.19
CA ALA A 181 -19.99 -28.80 -11.15
C ALA A 181 -20.74 -29.00 -9.81
N ARG A 182 -20.24 -28.40 -8.72
CA ARG A 182 -20.74 -28.62 -7.35
C ARG A 182 -21.47 -27.43 -6.75
N ARG A 183 -21.57 -26.30 -7.46
CA ARG A 183 -22.32 -25.11 -7.01
C ARG A 183 -23.78 -25.50 -6.74
N GLY A 184 -24.29 -24.94 -5.66
CA GLY A 184 -25.69 -25.14 -5.24
C GLY A 184 -26.04 -24.11 -4.14
N PRO A 185 -27.18 -24.27 -3.47
CA PRO A 185 -27.61 -23.34 -2.43
C PRO A 185 -26.64 -23.16 -1.25
N TRP A 186 -25.73 -24.13 -1.05
CA TRP A 186 -24.72 -24.12 -0.01
C TRP A 186 -23.58 -23.11 -0.28
N TYR A 187 -23.30 -22.76 -1.56
CA TYR A 187 -22.22 -21.85 -1.95
C TYR A 187 -22.80 -20.53 -2.46
N ARG A 188 -22.53 -19.43 -1.75
CA ARG A 188 -23.11 -18.12 -2.03
C ARG A 188 -22.02 -17.08 -2.28
N GLU A 189 -21.99 -16.56 -3.51
CA GLU A 189 -21.15 -15.42 -3.89
C GLU A 189 -21.91 -14.12 -3.59
N VAL A 190 -21.30 -13.21 -2.81
CA VAL A 190 -21.99 -11.98 -2.37
C VAL A 190 -21.57 -10.74 -3.14
N GLY A 191 -20.46 -10.80 -3.89
CA GLY A 191 -19.97 -9.66 -4.68
C GLY A 191 -19.53 -8.47 -3.83
N GLN A 192 -19.12 -8.70 -2.56
CA GLN A 192 -18.88 -7.65 -1.59
C GLN A 192 -17.48 -7.79 -0.94
N GLY A 193 -17.02 -6.72 -0.26
CA GLY A 193 -15.80 -6.74 0.54
C GLY A 193 -15.90 -7.68 1.75
N MET A 194 -14.73 -7.97 2.37
CA MET A 194 -14.61 -9.00 3.42
C MET A 194 -15.52 -8.75 4.63
N GLY A 195 -15.65 -7.51 5.08
CA GLY A 195 -16.52 -7.17 6.22
C GLY A 195 -17.99 -7.49 5.96
N ALA A 196 -18.52 -7.17 4.76
CA ALA A 196 -19.88 -7.52 4.37
C ALA A 196 -20.04 -9.04 4.23
N THR A 197 -19.05 -9.72 3.65
CA THR A 197 -19.01 -11.18 3.54
C THR A 197 -19.10 -11.85 4.90
N LEU A 198 -18.33 -11.38 5.90
CA LEU A 198 -18.37 -11.90 7.27
C LEU A 198 -19.70 -11.63 7.97
N ASN A 199 -20.34 -10.46 7.76
CA ASN A 199 -21.67 -10.19 8.29
C ASN A 199 -22.70 -11.18 7.73
N ILE A 200 -22.65 -11.45 6.43
CA ILE A 200 -23.56 -12.42 5.77
C ILE A 200 -23.25 -13.84 6.25
N ALA A 201 -21.98 -14.22 6.37
CA ALA A 201 -21.59 -15.52 6.92
C ALA A 201 -22.12 -15.72 8.35
N GLY A 202 -22.01 -14.70 9.21
CA GLY A 202 -22.56 -14.74 10.57
C GLY A 202 -24.08 -14.90 10.60
N ALA A 203 -24.81 -14.18 9.73
CA ALA A 203 -26.26 -14.26 9.65
C ALA A 203 -26.77 -15.62 9.11
N LEU A 204 -25.98 -16.28 8.28
CA LEU A 204 -26.32 -17.58 7.66
C LEU A 204 -25.72 -18.78 8.41
N GLU A 205 -25.00 -18.55 9.52
CA GLU A 205 -24.18 -19.58 10.19
C GLU A 205 -23.32 -20.34 9.19
N ALA A 206 -22.68 -19.60 8.28
CA ALA A 206 -21.92 -20.13 7.17
C ALA A 206 -20.41 -20.07 7.42
N TYR A 207 -19.68 -20.91 6.70
CA TYR A 207 -18.22 -20.82 6.59
C TYR A 207 -17.81 -19.74 5.60
N ALA A 208 -16.63 -19.16 5.78
CA ALA A 208 -16.03 -18.22 4.84
C ALA A 208 -14.49 -18.26 4.94
N LEU A 209 -13.82 -17.97 3.83
CA LEU A 209 -12.40 -17.65 3.84
C LEU A 209 -12.23 -16.16 4.15
N ALA A 210 -11.36 -15.83 5.09
CA ALA A 210 -11.02 -14.45 5.43
C ALA A 210 -9.50 -14.28 5.54
N ASP A 211 -8.98 -13.11 5.19
CA ASP A 211 -7.62 -12.76 5.60
C ASP A 211 -7.58 -12.52 7.12
N ARG A 212 -6.49 -12.96 7.76
CA ARG A 212 -6.36 -12.86 9.22
C ARG A 212 -6.45 -11.43 9.73
N GLY A 213 -5.90 -10.46 9.01
CA GLY A 213 -5.93 -9.05 9.41
C GLY A 213 -7.37 -8.55 9.51
N THR A 214 -8.18 -8.78 8.47
CA THR A 214 -9.61 -8.43 8.51
C THR A 214 -10.35 -9.18 9.61
N TRP A 215 -10.09 -10.50 9.77
CA TRP A 215 -10.71 -11.29 10.85
C TRP A 215 -10.42 -10.72 12.24
N ILE A 216 -9.17 -10.32 12.52
CA ILE A 216 -8.79 -9.71 13.80
C ILE A 216 -9.51 -8.37 14.00
N ALA A 217 -9.52 -7.52 12.97
CA ALA A 217 -10.17 -6.22 13.03
C ALA A 217 -11.70 -6.29 13.08
N PHE A 218 -12.29 -7.40 12.59
CA PHE A 218 -13.74 -7.59 12.52
C PHE A 218 -14.34 -7.84 13.90
N LYS A 219 -15.10 -6.88 14.41
CA LYS A 219 -15.65 -6.95 15.79
C LYS A 219 -17.05 -7.59 15.85
N ASN A 220 -17.80 -7.56 14.73
CA ASN A 220 -19.19 -8.08 14.69
C ASN A 220 -19.22 -9.59 14.39
N ARG A 221 -18.47 -10.38 15.17
CA ARG A 221 -18.26 -11.82 14.90
C ARG A 221 -19.51 -12.68 15.11
N GLY A 222 -20.45 -12.26 15.97
CA GLY A 222 -21.65 -13.04 16.28
C GLY A 222 -21.34 -14.48 16.67
N SER A 223 -21.90 -15.44 15.90
CA SER A 223 -21.63 -16.88 16.06
C SER A 223 -20.30 -17.32 15.44
N LEU A 224 -19.64 -16.49 14.62
CA LEU A 224 -18.42 -16.89 13.91
C LEU A 224 -17.23 -17.05 14.86
N THR A 225 -16.42 -18.05 14.57
CA THR A 225 -15.14 -18.29 15.20
C THR A 225 -14.12 -18.76 14.16
N LEU A 226 -12.84 -18.66 14.49
CA LEU A 226 -11.76 -19.22 13.68
C LEU A 226 -11.75 -20.75 13.87
N LEU A 227 -11.76 -21.49 12.77
CA LEU A 227 -11.85 -22.94 12.78
C LEU A 227 -10.64 -23.64 12.15
N THR A 228 -10.10 -23.08 11.06
CA THR A 228 -8.95 -23.67 10.35
C THR A 228 -7.89 -22.61 10.08
N GLU A 229 -6.64 -22.90 10.43
CA GLU A 229 -5.47 -22.03 10.24
C GLU A 229 -4.18 -22.84 10.15
N GLY A 230 -3.07 -22.20 9.74
CA GLY A 230 -1.72 -22.75 9.81
C GLY A 230 -1.37 -23.75 8.71
N ASP A 231 -2.20 -23.91 7.68
CA ASP A 231 -1.85 -24.61 6.46
C ASP A 231 -1.03 -23.69 5.55
N ARG A 232 0.04 -24.23 4.94
CA ARG A 232 0.83 -23.47 3.95
C ARG A 232 0.00 -23.03 2.72
N ALA A 233 -1.03 -23.79 2.36
CA ALA A 233 -1.96 -23.41 1.29
C ALA A 233 -2.75 -22.13 1.62
N LEU A 234 -2.84 -21.74 2.89
CA LEU A 234 -3.48 -20.51 3.34
C LEU A 234 -2.52 -19.31 3.34
N PHE A 235 -1.23 -19.51 3.04
CA PHE A 235 -0.27 -18.41 3.02
C PHE A 235 -0.52 -17.49 1.82
N ASN A 236 -0.51 -16.21 2.09
CA ASN A 236 -0.71 -15.15 1.12
C ASN A 236 0.59 -14.36 1.00
N GLN A 237 1.41 -14.77 0.03
CA GLN A 237 2.74 -14.21 -0.18
C GLN A 237 2.69 -12.87 -0.90
N TYR A 238 3.34 -11.87 -0.36
CA TYR A 238 3.51 -10.54 -0.94
C TYR A 238 4.80 -10.47 -1.75
N GLY A 239 4.69 -9.88 -2.93
CA GLY A 239 5.82 -9.57 -3.79
C GLY A 239 5.94 -8.09 -4.07
N VAL A 240 7.18 -7.64 -4.29
CA VAL A 240 7.49 -6.28 -4.73
C VAL A 240 8.31 -6.33 -6.00
N ILE A 241 8.00 -5.45 -6.97
CA ILE A 241 8.56 -5.48 -8.32
C ILE A 241 8.83 -4.05 -8.77
N LEU A 242 10.05 -3.76 -9.22
CA LEU A 242 10.38 -2.52 -9.91
C LEU A 242 9.74 -2.54 -11.30
N VAL A 243 9.00 -1.50 -11.66
CA VAL A 243 8.53 -1.30 -13.03
C VAL A 243 9.72 -1.08 -13.94
N ASN A 244 9.71 -1.70 -15.13
CA ASN A 244 10.90 -1.76 -15.97
C ASN A 244 11.22 -0.40 -16.62
N PRO A 245 12.33 0.27 -16.24
CA PRO A 245 12.70 1.56 -16.79
C PRO A 245 13.08 1.51 -18.28
N ALA A 246 13.44 0.34 -18.81
CA ALA A 246 13.70 0.20 -20.26
C ALA A 246 12.39 0.28 -21.07
N LYS A 247 11.24 0.01 -20.48
CA LYS A 247 9.91 0.18 -21.08
C LYS A 247 9.31 1.55 -20.74
N HIS A 248 9.63 2.09 -19.58
CA HIS A 248 9.08 3.33 -19.04
C HIS A 248 10.22 4.23 -18.51
N PRO A 249 10.91 5.01 -19.38
CA PRO A 249 12.09 5.78 -18.99
C PRO A 249 11.84 6.85 -17.90
N HIS A 250 10.60 7.22 -17.62
CA HIS A 250 10.20 8.17 -16.59
C HIS A 250 10.05 7.55 -15.20
N VAL A 251 10.10 6.22 -15.10
CA VAL A 251 10.06 5.50 -13.82
C VAL A 251 11.29 5.87 -12.98
N ARG A 252 11.06 6.18 -11.72
CA ARG A 252 12.09 6.53 -10.75
C ARG A 252 12.81 5.28 -10.25
N ALA A 253 13.63 4.70 -11.15
CA ALA A 253 14.25 3.40 -10.91
C ALA A 253 15.16 3.36 -9.69
N GLN A 254 15.89 4.45 -9.41
CA GLN A 254 16.77 4.53 -8.24
C GLN A 254 15.97 4.54 -6.92
N GLU A 255 14.91 5.36 -6.86
CA GLU A 255 14.02 5.44 -5.70
C GLU A 255 13.26 4.15 -5.50
N GLY A 256 12.75 3.55 -6.59
CA GLY A 256 12.05 2.27 -6.56
C GLY A 256 12.95 1.14 -6.08
N GLN A 257 14.19 1.05 -6.57
CA GLN A 257 15.14 0.03 -6.11
C GLN A 257 15.53 0.26 -4.64
N ALA A 258 15.77 1.52 -4.25
CA ALA A 258 16.06 1.85 -2.84
C ALA A 258 14.91 1.44 -1.90
N PHE A 259 13.66 1.58 -2.35
CA PHE A 259 12.51 1.11 -1.58
C PHE A 259 12.47 -0.42 -1.47
N ILE A 260 12.72 -1.12 -2.57
CA ILE A 260 12.79 -2.59 -2.58
C ILE A 260 13.90 -3.08 -1.66
N ASP A 261 15.12 -2.54 -1.81
CA ASP A 261 16.28 -2.95 -1.00
C ASP A 261 16.05 -2.70 0.50
N TRP A 262 15.43 -1.57 0.85
CA TRP A 262 15.04 -1.30 2.22
C TRP A 262 13.99 -2.29 2.73
N LEU A 263 12.96 -2.57 1.91
CA LEU A 263 11.83 -3.40 2.29
C LEU A 263 12.25 -4.86 2.55
N VAL A 264 13.13 -5.41 1.69
CA VAL A 264 13.66 -6.77 1.84
C VAL A 264 14.89 -6.84 2.75
N GLY A 265 15.46 -5.70 3.09
CA GLY A 265 16.61 -5.60 3.99
C GLY A 265 16.22 -5.67 5.48
N PRO A 266 17.22 -5.76 6.38
CA PRO A 266 16.96 -5.98 7.81
C PRO A 266 16.05 -4.95 8.46
N LYS A 267 16.12 -3.67 8.06
CA LYS A 267 15.28 -2.60 8.63
C LYS A 267 13.83 -2.74 8.23
N GLY A 268 13.54 -2.95 6.95
CA GLY A 268 12.19 -3.14 6.44
C GLY A 268 11.56 -4.43 6.97
N GLN A 269 12.30 -5.52 6.97
CA GLN A 269 11.86 -6.79 7.53
C GLN A 269 11.52 -6.68 9.02
N LYS A 270 12.35 -5.94 9.79
CA LYS A 270 12.05 -5.65 11.20
C LYS A 270 10.81 -4.77 11.35
N ALA A 271 10.67 -3.72 10.55
CA ALA A 271 9.50 -2.85 10.60
C ALA A 271 8.19 -3.60 10.32
N ILE A 272 8.23 -4.57 9.39
CA ILE A 272 7.11 -5.46 9.10
C ILE A 272 6.82 -6.39 10.29
N ALA A 273 7.86 -7.00 10.90
CA ALA A 273 7.70 -7.89 12.05
C ALA A 273 7.13 -7.19 13.28
N ASP A 274 7.51 -5.93 13.48
CA ASP A 274 7.05 -5.11 14.60
C ASP A 274 5.59 -4.61 14.43
N PHE A 275 5.07 -4.65 13.20
CA PHE A 275 3.70 -4.21 12.93
C PHE A 275 2.68 -5.21 13.49
N LYS A 276 1.74 -4.70 14.30
CA LYS A 276 0.71 -5.49 14.97
C LYS A 276 -0.65 -4.83 14.87
N ILE A 277 -1.70 -5.65 14.78
CA ILE A 277 -3.09 -5.24 14.96
C ILE A 277 -3.60 -5.88 16.26
N ASP A 278 -4.15 -5.08 17.17
CA ASP A 278 -4.62 -5.55 18.49
C ASP A 278 -3.56 -6.41 19.24
N GLY A 279 -2.28 -6.04 19.12
CA GLY A 279 -1.16 -6.73 19.74
C GLY A 279 -0.71 -8.02 19.02
N GLN A 280 -1.37 -8.42 17.94
CA GLN A 280 -1.06 -9.63 17.18
C GLN A 280 -0.27 -9.30 15.91
N GLN A 281 0.79 -10.05 15.65
CA GLN A 281 1.52 -10.00 14.39
C GLN A 281 0.67 -10.62 13.28
N ILE A 282 0.51 -9.91 12.17
CA ILE A 282 -0.30 -10.36 11.04
C ILE A 282 0.50 -10.46 9.73
N PHE A 283 1.67 -9.85 9.67
CA PHE A 283 2.62 -10.00 8.58
C PHE A 283 3.90 -10.63 9.08
N PHE A 284 4.36 -11.63 8.36
CA PHE A 284 5.54 -12.42 8.68
C PHE A 284 6.58 -12.16 7.60
N PRO A 285 7.66 -11.42 7.91
CA PRO A 285 8.72 -11.16 6.95
C PRO A 285 9.43 -12.46 6.54
N ASN A 286 9.69 -12.61 5.25
CA ASN A 286 10.33 -13.82 4.70
C ASN A 286 11.11 -13.54 3.40
N ALA A 287 11.70 -12.37 3.28
CA ALA A 287 12.45 -12.00 2.07
C ALA A 287 13.64 -12.93 1.79
N ASP A 288 14.20 -13.55 2.83
CA ASP A 288 15.36 -14.43 2.75
C ASP A 288 14.99 -15.93 2.60
N GLU A 289 13.68 -16.27 2.61
CA GLU A 289 13.24 -17.65 2.50
C GLU A 289 13.29 -18.15 1.05
N PRO A 290 13.96 -19.27 0.77
CA PRO A 290 13.96 -19.85 -0.56
C PRO A 290 12.55 -20.24 -1.02
N GLY A 291 12.13 -19.75 -2.20
CA GLY A 291 10.83 -20.08 -2.79
C GLY A 291 9.63 -19.26 -2.27
N ALA A 292 9.89 -18.24 -1.46
CA ALA A 292 8.85 -17.29 -1.02
C ALA A 292 8.27 -16.45 -2.17
#